data_59e9eec224b6824671a17d79bd98b24c
#
_entry.id   59e9eec224b6824671a17d79bd98b24c
#
_cell.length_a   1.000
_cell.length_b   1.000
_cell.length_c   1.000
_cell.angle_alpha   90.00
_cell.angle_beta   90.00
_cell.angle_gamma   90.00
#
_symmetry.space_group_name_H-M   'P 1'
#
loop_
_entity.id
_entity.type
_entity.pdbx_description
1 polymer ?
#
loop_
_entity_poly.entity_id
_entity_poly.type
_entity_poly.pdbx_seq_one_letter_code
_entity_poly.pdbx_strand_id
1 'polypeptide(L)'
;MTINSIYPATWLQLFAYDPQSQPPNYTGSERLTPEMKTYYDMTLLDEAQPNLVHDQFGQKRPIPQGSGKTIEFRKFAALVKALTPLTEGVTPDGGELTVTAITATVSQFGYFIVQTDVLELTAIDNTIVEATKLLGRQAGLTLDTITRNVIQASTNVSYAPKVSGGTETEVTHRYDLDESAQLTVDLVQQMVTKLRAANAPTINGDYVAIIHPYVAYDLMRDPEWQNAHQYTTSENIYAGEIGKLYGCRFVQSTEALILKGDPLTAAAENLTVKTEASSGTTLAVKEAISAEEAAALAGRKIYVGSKQYTIASASSGSANAATLTLEETIAETITANTVVYPGEGGKNNLAVFSTLFLAKDAYGVTEIEGGGLQTIVKQKGSAGTADPLDQRSSVGWKAIKTAKILIPDYLLRVESCSSRYSKTAKAN
;
A
#
# COMPACT_ATOMS: atom_id res chain seq x y z
N MET A 1 48.44 35.81 21.18
CA MET A 1 47.23 36.14 21.95
C MET A 1 46.03 35.75 21.11
N THR A 2 45.51 34.55 21.30
CA THR A 2 44.38 33.97 20.60
C THR A 2 43.09 34.51 21.24
N ILE A 3 42.29 35.24 20.48
CA ILE A 3 40.97 35.70 20.91
C ILE A 3 40.05 34.48 20.84
N ASN A 4 39.75 33.89 21.99
CA ASN A 4 38.73 32.88 22.12
C ASN A 4 37.37 33.50 21.78
N SER A 5 36.70 32.93 20.79
CA SER A 5 35.32 33.20 20.41
C SER A 5 34.39 33.07 21.63
N ILE A 6 33.77 34.17 22.01
CA ILE A 6 32.86 34.29 23.18
C ILE A 6 31.41 33.83 22.82
N TYR A 7 31.17 33.31 21.62
CA TYR A 7 29.86 32.85 21.22
C TYR A 7 29.80 31.32 21.20
N PRO A 8 29.07 30.68 22.10
CA PRO A 8 28.90 29.25 22.02
C PRO A 8 28.12 28.90 20.75
N ALA A 9 28.53 27.82 20.09
CA ALA A 9 27.93 27.31 18.82
C ALA A 9 26.41 27.07 18.86
N THR A 10 25.81 27.12 20.04
CA THR A 10 24.36 26.99 20.26
C THR A 10 23.54 28.16 19.73
N TRP A 11 24.12 29.35 19.51
CA TRP A 11 23.38 30.49 18.95
C TRP A 11 23.10 30.40 17.44
N LEU A 12 23.99 29.72 16.70
CA LEU A 12 23.75 29.46 15.26
C LEU A 12 22.70 28.39 15.02
N GLN A 13 22.50 27.49 15.98
CA GLN A 13 21.49 26.44 15.88
C GLN A 13 20.05 26.94 16.11
N LEU A 14 19.87 28.03 16.84
CA LEU A 14 18.53 28.61 17.13
C LEU A 14 17.82 29.16 15.90
N PHE A 15 18.56 29.50 14.84
CA PHE A 15 18.00 30.00 13.59
C PHE A 15 17.96 28.94 12.46
N ALA A 16 18.60 27.78 12.65
CA ALA A 16 18.78 26.78 11.61
C ALA A 16 17.97 25.49 11.82
N TYR A 17 17.44 25.25 13.03
CA TYR A 17 16.80 23.99 13.34
C TYR A 17 15.44 24.14 14.00
N ASP A 18 14.38 23.97 13.23
CA ASP A 18 13.07 23.63 13.72
C ASP A 18 12.90 22.11 13.55
N PRO A 19 12.84 21.32 14.64
CA PRO A 19 12.72 19.87 14.54
C PRO A 19 11.42 19.39 13.91
N GLN A 20 10.47 20.29 13.65
CA GLN A 20 9.21 20.00 12.99
C GLN A 20 9.12 20.49 11.54
N SER A 21 10.09 21.26 11.05
CA SER A 21 10.10 21.73 9.67
C SER A 21 11.13 20.98 8.83
N GLN A 22 10.70 20.49 7.68
CA GLN A 22 11.61 20.04 6.63
C GLN A 22 12.54 21.23 6.26
N PRO A 23 13.84 20.99 6.03
CA PRO A 23 14.74 22.08 5.66
C PRO A 23 14.22 22.76 4.39
N PRO A 24 14.15 24.10 4.36
CA PRO A 24 13.71 24.82 3.17
C PRO A 24 14.67 24.55 2.00
N ASN A 25 14.12 24.50 0.79
CA ASN A 25 14.94 24.49 -0.41
C ASN A 25 15.62 25.87 -0.54
N TYR A 26 16.94 25.91 -0.66
CA TYR A 26 17.75 27.13 -0.80
C TYR A 26 18.73 27.01 -1.97
N THR A 27 19.30 28.14 -2.38
CA THR A 27 20.24 28.29 -3.50
C THR A 27 21.53 27.53 -3.28
N GLY A 28 21.64 26.32 -3.28
CA GLY A 28 22.81 25.47 -2.98
C GLY A 28 22.40 24.12 -2.48
N SER A 29 21.09 23.87 -2.39
CA SER A 29 20.59 22.52 -2.11
C SER A 29 20.76 21.66 -3.38
N GLU A 30 21.43 20.53 -3.26
CA GLU A 30 21.63 19.56 -4.36
C GLU A 30 20.31 18.96 -4.88
N ARG A 31 19.17 19.32 -4.29
CA ARG A 31 17.83 18.82 -4.63
C ARG A 31 17.13 19.61 -5.73
N LEU A 32 17.67 20.75 -6.15
CA LEU A 32 17.11 21.56 -7.24
C LEU A 32 18.16 21.70 -8.35
N THR A 33 17.95 20.98 -9.44
CA THR A 33 18.74 21.12 -10.65
C THR A 33 18.22 22.29 -11.52
N PRO A 34 19.10 23.09 -12.16
CA PRO A 34 18.74 24.38 -12.78
C PRO A 34 18.04 24.28 -14.14
N GLU A 35 17.40 23.21 -14.55
CA GLU A 35 17.08 22.95 -15.95
C GLU A 35 15.60 22.98 -16.35
N MET A 36 14.73 23.77 -15.74
CA MET A 36 13.34 23.83 -16.22
C MET A 36 12.93 25.21 -16.70
N LYS A 37 12.90 25.37 -18.03
CA LYS A 37 12.41 26.57 -18.72
C LYS A 37 10.96 26.44 -19.23
N THR A 38 10.13 25.66 -18.61
CA THR A 38 8.74 25.45 -19.06
C THR A 38 7.77 26.10 -18.10
N TYR A 39 6.83 26.87 -18.63
CA TYR A 39 5.73 27.45 -17.88
C TYR A 39 4.70 26.36 -17.57
N TYR A 40 4.35 26.17 -16.30
CA TYR A 40 3.39 25.16 -15.87
C TYR A 40 2.14 25.82 -15.29
N ASP A 41 1.03 25.59 -15.94
CA ASP A 41 -0.28 26.12 -15.55
C ASP A 41 -1.24 24.98 -15.16
N MET A 42 -0.87 24.21 -14.12
CA MET A 42 -1.71 23.12 -13.61
C MET A 42 -2.03 23.28 -12.13
N THR A 43 -3.27 22.96 -11.77
CA THR A 43 -3.70 22.94 -10.38
C THR A 43 -3.32 21.65 -9.69
N LEU A 44 -3.09 21.68 -8.35
CA LEU A 44 -2.77 20.50 -7.53
C LEU A 44 -3.83 19.39 -7.67
N LEU A 45 -5.09 19.78 -7.83
CA LEU A 45 -6.20 18.85 -7.96
C LEU A 45 -6.14 18.04 -9.27
N ASP A 46 -5.77 18.67 -10.38
CA ASP A 46 -5.69 18.01 -11.68
C ASP A 46 -4.59 16.94 -11.68
N GLU A 47 -3.50 17.16 -10.95
CA GLU A 47 -2.42 16.19 -10.82
C GLU A 47 -2.73 15.07 -9.80
N ALA A 48 -3.61 15.30 -8.83
CA ALA A 48 -3.96 14.31 -7.81
C ALA A 48 -4.99 13.29 -8.29
N GLN A 49 -6.00 13.71 -9.06
CA GLN A 49 -7.13 12.87 -9.47
C GLN A 49 -6.75 11.59 -10.22
N PRO A 50 -5.81 11.57 -11.18
CA PRO A 50 -5.46 10.36 -11.91
C PRO A 50 -4.91 9.23 -11.04
N ASN A 51 -4.43 9.55 -9.85
CA ASN A 51 -3.79 8.59 -8.95
C ASN A 51 -4.77 7.96 -7.94
N LEU A 52 -6.03 8.41 -7.87
CA LEU A 52 -7.03 7.92 -6.92
C LEU A 52 -7.81 6.73 -7.47
N VAL A 53 -7.16 5.58 -7.64
CA VAL A 53 -7.80 4.36 -8.20
C VAL A 53 -8.61 3.61 -7.13
N HIS A 54 -8.02 3.40 -5.95
CA HIS A 54 -8.64 2.61 -4.88
C HIS A 54 -9.84 3.33 -4.22
N ASP A 55 -9.98 4.64 -4.40
CA ASP A 55 -11.10 5.41 -3.86
C ASP A 55 -12.38 5.36 -4.71
N GLN A 56 -12.24 4.98 -5.99
CA GLN A 56 -13.35 5.10 -6.95
C GLN A 56 -14.49 4.14 -6.67
N PHE A 57 -14.20 2.97 -6.11
CA PHE A 57 -15.13 1.85 -5.99
C PHE A 57 -15.70 1.69 -4.57
N GLY A 58 -15.25 2.50 -3.62
CA GLY A 58 -15.76 2.51 -2.26
C GLY A 58 -17.10 3.24 -2.11
N GLN A 59 -17.87 2.84 -1.09
CA GLN A 59 -19.06 3.59 -0.70
C GLN A 59 -18.65 4.93 -0.09
N LYS A 60 -18.97 6.04 -0.76
CA LYS A 60 -18.63 7.40 -0.29
C LYS A 60 -19.72 7.89 0.67
N ARG A 61 -19.34 8.21 1.91
CA ARG A 61 -20.23 8.81 2.91
C ARG A 61 -19.50 9.92 3.65
N PRO A 62 -19.75 11.20 3.32
CA PRO A 62 -19.18 12.32 4.06
C PRO A 62 -19.79 12.44 5.45
N ILE A 63 -19.00 12.86 6.44
CA ILE A 63 -19.47 13.24 7.76
C ILE A 63 -19.88 14.72 7.70
N PRO A 64 -21.14 15.09 8.08
CA PRO A 64 -21.55 16.49 8.12
C PRO A 64 -20.67 17.32 9.06
N GLN A 65 -20.46 18.58 8.74
CA GLN A 65 -19.73 19.51 9.61
C GLN A 65 -20.37 19.59 11.00
N GLY A 66 -19.54 19.56 12.05
CA GLY A 66 -20.02 19.60 13.43
C GLY A 66 -20.49 18.28 14.02
N SER A 67 -20.48 17.17 13.25
CA SER A 67 -20.96 15.86 13.71
C SER A 67 -19.86 14.95 14.30
N GLY A 68 -18.71 15.52 14.68
CA GLY A 68 -17.61 14.79 15.29
C GLY A 68 -16.64 14.15 14.27
N LYS A 69 -15.78 13.25 14.75
CA LYS A 69 -14.71 12.60 13.96
C LYS A 69 -15.00 11.16 13.59
N THR A 70 -16.16 10.62 13.99
CA THR A 70 -16.47 9.20 13.85
C THR A 70 -17.77 9.06 13.07
N ILE A 71 -17.77 8.17 12.08
CA ILE A 71 -18.95 7.72 11.37
C ILE A 71 -19.26 6.28 11.71
N GLU A 72 -20.53 5.94 11.76
CA GLU A 72 -21.04 4.59 11.94
C GLU A 72 -21.70 4.11 10.64
N PHE A 73 -21.15 3.04 10.08
CA PHE A 73 -21.77 2.30 8.99
C PHE A 73 -22.62 1.17 9.60
N ARG A 74 -23.89 1.11 9.21
CA ARG A 74 -24.81 0.08 9.70
C ARG A 74 -25.02 -0.99 8.64
N LYS A 75 -24.74 -2.23 9.01
CA LYS A 75 -25.02 -3.42 8.21
C LYS A 75 -26.20 -4.15 8.85
N PHE A 76 -27.21 -4.42 8.03
CA PHE A 76 -28.34 -5.27 8.41
C PHE A 76 -28.04 -6.72 8.01
N ALA A 77 -28.25 -7.64 8.93
CA ALA A 77 -28.16 -9.06 8.61
C ALA A 77 -29.33 -9.48 7.71
N ALA A 78 -29.06 -10.41 6.79
CA ALA A 78 -30.13 -11.00 5.99
C ALA A 78 -31.11 -11.77 6.90
N LEU A 79 -32.39 -11.62 6.66
CA LEU A 79 -33.40 -12.38 7.37
C LEU A 79 -33.37 -13.86 6.97
N VAL A 80 -33.72 -14.72 7.92
CA VAL A 80 -33.86 -16.15 7.68
C VAL A 80 -35.01 -16.41 6.68
N LYS A 81 -34.85 -17.38 5.81
CA LYS A 81 -35.92 -17.74 4.85
C LYS A 81 -37.13 -18.25 5.59
N ALA A 82 -38.31 -17.71 5.32
CA ALA A 82 -39.59 -18.17 5.86
C ALA A 82 -40.08 -19.39 5.08
N LEU A 83 -39.58 -20.59 5.40
CA LEU A 83 -39.90 -21.83 4.68
C LEU A 83 -41.09 -22.59 5.30
N THR A 84 -41.56 -22.18 6.48
CA THR A 84 -42.70 -22.83 7.16
C THR A 84 -44.01 -22.28 6.59
N PRO A 85 -44.89 -23.13 6.06
CA PRO A 85 -46.22 -22.71 5.65
C PRO A 85 -47.03 -22.10 6.80
N LEU A 86 -47.79 -21.07 6.55
CA LEU A 86 -48.65 -20.45 7.53
C LEU A 86 -49.83 -21.35 7.87
N THR A 87 -50.18 -21.44 9.14
CA THR A 87 -51.39 -22.11 9.60
C THR A 87 -52.55 -21.12 9.64
N GLU A 88 -53.67 -21.46 9.06
CA GLU A 88 -54.87 -20.62 9.04
C GLU A 88 -55.33 -20.24 10.45
N GLY A 89 -55.52 -18.95 10.69
CA GLY A 89 -55.96 -18.41 11.99
C GLY A 89 -54.88 -18.31 13.08
N VAL A 90 -53.62 -18.67 12.80
CA VAL A 90 -52.50 -18.55 13.74
C VAL A 90 -51.55 -17.44 13.27
N THR A 91 -51.26 -16.48 14.15
CA THR A 91 -50.29 -15.44 13.89
C THR A 91 -48.86 -16.04 13.99
N PRO A 92 -48.02 -15.96 12.94
CA PRO A 92 -46.68 -16.47 12.98
C PRO A 92 -45.77 -15.58 13.87
N ASP A 93 -44.72 -16.18 14.41
CA ASP A 93 -43.69 -15.43 15.14
C ASP A 93 -42.93 -14.53 14.16
N GLY A 94 -42.71 -13.28 14.55
CA GLY A 94 -41.93 -12.31 13.78
C GLY A 94 -40.43 -12.56 13.90
N GLY A 95 -39.66 -12.09 12.93
CA GLY A 95 -38.17 -12.11 12.97
C GLY A 95 -37.62 -10.81 13.56
N GLU A 96 -36.46 -10.90 14.20
CA GLU A 96 -35.71 -9.73 14.67
C GLU A 96 -34.77 -9.17 13.60
N LEU A 97 -34.65 -7.84 13.55
CA LEU A 97 -33.72 -7.13 12.69
C LEU A 97 -32.38 -6.93 13.39
N THR A 98 -31.37 -7.72 13.02
CA THR A 98 -30.04 -7.61 13.60
C THR A 98 -29.21 -6.56 12.84
N VAL A 99 -28.69 -5.57 13.57
CA VAL A 99 -27.86 -4.48 13.04
C VAL A 99 -26.45 -4.58 13.59
N THR A 100 -25.48 -4.62 12.73
CA THR A 100 -24.05 -4.52 13.10
C THR A 100 -23.54 -3.14 12.75
N ALA A 101 -22.98 -2.42 13.74
CA ALA A 101 -22.37 -1.12 13.57
C ALA A 101 -20.85 -1.27 13.33
N ILE A 102 -20.36 -0.62 12.28
CA ILE A 102 -18.93 -0.55 11.95
C ILE A 102 -18.52 0.91 12.06
N THR A 103 -17.68 1.24 13.04
CA THR A 103 -17.21 2.59 13.28
C THR A 103 -15.92 2.89 12.51
N ALA A 104 -15.81 4.06 11.93
CA ALA A 104 -14.61 4.57 11.30
C ALA A 104 -14.31 6.00 11.81
N THR A 105 -13.09 6.22 12.25
CA THR A 105 -12.61 7.52 12.73
C THR A 105 -11.71 8.14 11.68
N VAL A 106 -11.97 9.40 11.32
CA VAL A 106 -11.17 10.13 10.33
C VAL A 106 -9.90 10.69 10.93
N SER A 107 -8.83 10.70 10.12
CA SER A 107 -7.55 11.31 10.44
C SER A 107 -7.21 12.40 9.43
N GLN A 108 -6.46 13.40 9.86
CA GLN A 108 -5.99 14.48 9.01
C GLN A 108 -4.57 14.16 8.51
N PHE A 109 -4.38 14.30 7.21
CA PHE A 109 -3.11 14.12 6.51
C PHE A 109 -2.73 15.41 5.80
N GLY A 110 -1.44 15.64 5.61
CA GLY A 110 -0.97 16.81 4.90
C GLY A 110 0.54 16.83 4.78
N TYR A 111 1.00 17.59 3.80
CA TYR A 111 2.43 17.83 3.56
C TYR A 111 2.63 19.23 3.01
N PHE A 112 3.81 19.84 3.26
CA PHE A 112 4.12 21.16 2.76
C PHE A 112 5.59 21.31 2.40
N ILE A 113 5.88 22.24 1.50
CA ILE A 113 7.24 22.61 1.10
C ILE A 113 7.43 24.08 1.42
N VAL A 114 8.57 24.43 2.00
CA VAL A 114 8.98 25.80 2.29
C VAL A 114 10.03 26.24 1.27
N GLN A 115 9.91 27.48 0.79
CA GLN A 115 10.86 28.10 -0.11
C GLN A 115 11.34 29.44 0.48
N THR A 116 12.60 29.76 0.19
CA THR A 116 13.19 31.05 0.61
C THR A 116 13.05 32.10 -0.49
N ASP A 117 13.04 33.36 -0.09
CA ASP A 117 12.99 34.53 -0.98
C ASP A 117 14.17 34.60 -1.96
N VAL A 118 15.35 34.23 -1.50
CA VAL A 118 16.56 34.20 -2.35
C VAL A 118 16.43 33.15 -3.45
N LEU A 119 15.88 31.98 -3.12
CA LEU A 119 15.63 30.93 -4.11
C LEU A 119 14.63 31.42 -5.18
N GLU A 120 13.52 32.06 -4.76
CA GLU A 120 12.52 32.57 -5.68
C GLU A 120 13.07 33.68 -6.60
N LEU A 121 13.98 34.51 -6.11
CA LEU A 121 14.63 35.57 -6.90
C LEU A 121 15.75 35.06 -7.83
N THR A 122 16.39 33.95 -7.48
CA THR A 122 17.55 33.43 -8.23
C THR A 122 17.19 32.25 -9.13
N ALA A 123 16.10 31.55 -8.86
CA ALA A 123 15.65 30.43 -9.68
C ALA A 123 15.19 30.94 -11.07
N ILE A 124 15.62 30.24 -12.10
CA ILE A 124 15.19 30.50 -13.50
C ILE A 124 13.74 30.09 -13.69
N ASP A 125 13.31 29.04 -12.99
CA ASP A 125 11.98 28.46 -13.08
C ASP A 125 11.05 28.92 -11.95
N ASN A 126 9.75 28.88 -12.19
CA ASN A 126 8.76 29.14 -11.16
C ASN A 126 8.66 27.93 -10.21
N THR A 127 9.54 27.89 -9.22
CA THR A 127 9.65 26.78 -8.26
C THR A 127 8.37 26.52 -7.46
N ILE A 128 7.51 27.53 -7.24
CA ILE A 128 6.23 27.38 -6.53
C ILE A 128 5.24 26.56 -7.36
N VAL A 129 5.16 26.79 -8.68
CA VAL A 129 4.27 26.07 -9.57
C VAL A 129 4.68 24.60 -9.67
N GLU A 130 5.99 24.34 -9.79
CA GLU A 130 6.50 22.96 -9.85
C GLU A 130 6.31 22.22 -8.52
N ALA A 131 6.55 22.89 -7.40
CA ALA A 131 6.25 22.36 -6.07
C ALA A 131 4.76 22.02 -5.91
N THR A 132 3.86 22.83 -6.45
CA THR A 132 2.41 22.57 -6.41
C THR A 132 2.04 21.30 -7.18
N LYS A 133 2.61 21.07 -8.36
CA LYS A 133 2.38 19.83 -9.13
C LYS A 133 2.89 18.59 -8.38
N LEU A 134 4.12 18.65 -7.86
CA LEU A 134 4.70 17.53 -7.11
C LEU A 134 3.87 17.21 -5.86
N LEU A 135 3.41 18.25 -5.15
CA LEU A 135 2.51 18.10 -4.00
C LEU A 135 1.14 17.52 -4.41
N GLY A 136 0.63 17.86 -5.58
CA GLY A 136 -0.60 17.29 -6.12
C GLY A 136 -0.49 15.79 -6.34
N ARG A 137 0.55 15.35 -7.03
CA ARG A 137 0.82 13.91 -7.24
C ARG A 137 1.03 13.18 -5.91
N GLN A 138 1.81 13.76 -5.00
CA GLN A 138 2.03 13.18 -3.69
C GLN A 138 0.73 13.07 -2.88
N ALA A 139 -0.13 14.07 -2.93
CA ALA A 139 -1.43 14.04 -2.26
C ALA A 139 -2.31 12.89 -2.78
N GLY A 140 -2.41 12.76 -4.12
CA GLY A 140 -3.16 11.67 -4.75
C GLY A 140 -2.62 10.30 -4.35
N LEU A 141 -1.31 10.07 -4.49
CA LEU A 141 -0.67 8.82 -4.11
C LEU A 141 -0.86 8.51 -2.61
N THR A 142 -0.69 9.51 -1.73
CA THR A 142 -0.86 9.32 -0.28
C THR A 142 -2.28 8.90 0.07
N LEU A 143 -3.28 9.60 -0.48
CA LEU A 143 -4.68 9.30 -0.21
C LEU A 143 -5.09 7.93 -0.77
N ASP A 144 -4.62 7.57 -1.96
CA ASP A 144 -4.85 6.25 -2.55
C ASP A 144 -4.20 5.13 -1.73
N THR A 145 -2.95 5.32 -1.28
CA THR A 145 -2.22 4.38 -0.44
C THR A 145 -2.91 4.13 0.90
N ILE A 146 -3.48 5.16 1.53
CA ILE A 146 -4.25 5.01 2.78
C ILE A 146 -5.44 4.07 2.57
N THR A 147 -6.21 4.28 1.51
CA THR A 147 -7.35 3.42 1.18
C THR A 147 -6.88 2.02 0.81
N ARG A 148 -5.86 1.90 -0.05
CA ARG A 148 -5.23 0.63 -0.43
C ARG A 148 -4.85 -0.21 0.79
N ASN A 149 -4.12 0.38 1.74
CA ASN A 149 -3.63 -0.34 2.91
C ASN A 149 -4.78 -0.87 3.79
N VAL A 150 -5.88 -0.12 3.92
CA VAL A 150 -7.07 -0.59 4.63
C VAL A 150 -7.73 -1.77 3.90
N ILE A 151 -7.90 -1.68 2.58
CA ILE A 151 -8.51 -2.75 1.78
C ILE A 151 -7.64 -4.01 1.80
N GLN A 152 -6.31 -3.84 1.74
CA GLN A 152 -5.33 -4.93 1.80
C GLN A 152 -5.29 -5.66 3.15
N ALA A 153 -5.83 -5.09 4.21
CA ALA A 153 -5.98 -5.76 5.50
C ALA A 153 -7.14 -6.79 5.53
N SER A 154 -7.80 -7.04 4.39
CA SER A 154 -8.82 -8.09 4.29
C SER A 154 -8.26 -9.47 4.62
N THR A 155 -9.05 -10.26 5.36
CA THR A 155 -8.73 -11.65 5.72
C THR A 155 -9.04 -12.65 4.60
N ASN A 156 -9.87 -12.27 3.61
CA ASN A 156 -10.23 -13.12 2.49
C ASN A 156 -9.12 -13.13 1.44
N VAL A 157 -8.12 -13.98 1.65
CA VAL A 157 -6.96 -14.13 0.77
C VAL A 157 -7.04 -15.44 0.03
N SER A 158 -6.79 -15.42 -1.28
CA SER A 158 -6.57 -16.59 -2.12
C SER A 158 -5.18 -16.49 -2.75
N TYR A 159 -4.52 -17.63 -2.88
CA TYR A 159 -3.18 -17.67 -3.48
C TYR A 159 -3.28 -18.29 -4.88
N ALA A 160 -2.48 -17.79 -5.81
CA ALA A 160 -2.39 -18.38 -7.13
C ALA A 160 -1.78 -19.80 -7.04
N PRO A 161 -2.37 -20.80 -7.71
CA PRO A 161 -1.79 -22.15 -7.74
C PRO A 161 -0.45 -22.15 -8.49
N LYS A 162 0.44 -23.04 -8.11
CA LYS A 162 1.66 -23.31 -8.87
C LYS A 162 1.34 -24.19 -10.05
N VAL A 163 1.82 -23.81 -11.22
CA VAL A 163 1.67 -24.60 -12.45
C VAL A 163 3.02 -25.18 -12.84
N SER A 164 3.16 -26.50 -12.78
CA SER A 164 4.37 -27.21 -13.20
C SER A 164 4.03 -28.39 -14.11
N GLY A 165 4.49 -28.34 -15.36
CA GLY A 165 4.24 -29.41 -16.32
C GLY A 165 2.74 -29.65 -16.61
N GLY A 166 1.89 -28.65 -16.50
CA GLY A 166 0.44 -28.76 -16.68
C GLY A 166 -0.33 -29.28 -15.45
N THR A 167 0.36 -29.51 -14.33
CA THR A 167 -0.27 -29.88 -13.06
C THR A 167 -0.34 -28.66 -12.16
N GLU A 168 -1.52 -28.36 -11.64
CA GLU A 168 -1.75 -27.31 -10.66
C GLU A 168 -1.56 -27.86 -9.25
N THR A 169 -0.84 -27.11 -8.43
CA THR A 169 -0.65 -27.39 -7.00
C THR A 169 -1.17 -26.21 -6.20
N GLU A 170 -2.12 -26.48 -5.32
CA GLU A 170 -2.67 -25.46 -4.44
C GLU A 170 -1.62 -24.89 -3.48
N VAL A 171 -1.63 -23.58 -3.29
CA VAL A 171 -0.75 -22.85 -2.37
C VAL A 171 -1.58 -22.29 -1.25
N THR A 172 -1.15 -22.52 -0.01
CA THR A 172 -1.87 -22.08 1.19
C THR A 172 -1.19 -20.90 1.91
N HIS A 173 0.05 -20.60 1.55
CA HIS A 173 0.84 -19.55 2.20
C HIS A 173 1.59 -18.70 1.19
N ARG A 174 1.74 -17.41 1.48
CA ARG A 174 2.46 -16.46 0.62
C ARG A 174 3.90 -16.87 0.36
N TYR A 175 4.62 -17.31 1.39
CA TYR A 175 6.03 -17.69 1.29
C TYR A 175 6.28 -18.91 0.40
N ASP A 176 5.23 -19.63 0.01
CA ASP A 176 5.32 -20.75 -0.93
C ASP A 176 5.14 -20.31 -2.39
N LEU A 177 4.66 -19.08 -2.65
CA LEU A 177 4.48 -18.58 -4.01
C LEU A 177 5.81 -18.46 -4.74
N ASP A 178 5.91 -19.06 -5.91
CA ASP A 178 7.06 -18.96 -6.82
C ASP A 178 6.66 -18.33 -8.17
N GLU A 179 7.59 -18.23 -9.09
CA GLU A 179 7.37 -17.62 -10.41
C GLU A 179 6.30 -18.34 -11.26
N SER A 180 5.97 -19.59 -10.95
CA SER A 180 4.93 -20.34 -11.65
C SER A 180 3.52 -20.03 -11.14
N ALA A 181 3.40 -19.43 -9.95
CA ALA A 181 2.13 -19.05 -9.32
C ALA A 181 1.62 -17.73 -9.90
N GLN A 182 1.15 -17.73 -11.14
CA GLN A 182 0.68 -16.56 -11.87
C GLN A 182 -0.83 -16.40 -11.75
N LEU A 183 -1.32 -15.18 -11.99
CA LEU A 183 -2.75 -14.94 -12.13
C LEU A 183 -3.23 -15.47 -13.48
N THR A 184 -4.05 -16.52 -13.47
CA THR A 184 -4.65 -17.15 -14.66
C THR A 184 -6.10 -16.75 -14.84
N VAL A 185 -6.63 -16.94 -16.04
CA VAL A 185 -8.05 -16.71 -16.36
C VAL A 185 -8.96 -17.59 -15.53
N ASP A 186 -8.57 -18.86 -15.29
CA ASP A 186 -9.34 -19.77 -14.43
C ASP A 186 -9.46 -19.24 -12.99
N LEU A 187 -8.36 -18.75 -12.43
CA LEU A 187 -8.37 -18.14 -11.08
C LEU A 187 -9.27 -16.91 -11.01
N VAL A 188 -9.30 -16.08 -12.06
CA VAL A 188 -10.25 -14.95 -12.17
C VAL A 188 -11.70 -15.46 -12.13
N GLN A 189 -12.01 -16.49 -12.90
CA GLN A 189 -13.35 -17.11 -12.92
C GLN A 189 -13.74 -17.68 -11.55
N GLN A 190 -12.80 -18.32 -10.85
CA GLN A 190 -13.02 -18.79 -9.48
C GLN A 190 -13.34 -17.64 -8.52
N MET A 191 -12.63 -16.51 -8.59
CA MET A 191 -12.90 -15.35 -7.73
C MET A 191 -14.26 -14.73 -8.02
N VAL A 192 -14.62 -14.57 -9.28
CA VAL A 192 -15.94 -14.08 -9.68
C VAL A 192 -17.03 -15.04 -9.20
N THR A 193 -16.80 -16.35 -9.28
CA THR A 193 -17.75 -17.36 -8.78
C THR A 193 -17.92 -17.27 -7.27
N LYS A 194 -16.85 -17.06 -6.49
CA LYS A 194 -16.91 -16.84 -5.04
C LYS A 194 -17.74 -15.59 -4.70
N LEU A 195 -17.56 -14.47 -5.41
CA LEU A 195 -18.37 -13.26 -5.21
C LEU A 195 -19.85 -13.49 -5.53
N ARG A 196 -20.15 -14.20 -6.62
CA ARG A 196 -21.54 -14.56 -6.98
C ARG A 196 -22.18 -15.50 -5.95
N ALA A 197 -21.42 -16.48 -5.43
CA ALA A 197 -21.88 -17.39 -4.38
C ALA A 197 -22.19 -16.65 -3.07
N ALA A 198 -21.43 -15.59 -2.77
CA ALA A 198 -21.70 -14.68 -1.65
C ALA A 198 -22.87 -13.70 -1.91
N ASN A 199 -23.57 -13.80 -3.06
CA ASN A 199 -24.60 -12.86 -3.51
C ASN A 199 -24.14 -11.39 -3.50
N ALA A 200 -22.86 -11.15 -3.81
CA ALA A 200 -22.28 -9.82 -3.83
C ALA A 200 -22.86 -9.00 -5.00
N PRO A 201 -23.35 -7.78 -4.76
CA PRO A 201 -23.87 -6.93 -5.82
C PRO A 201 -22.74 -6.40 -6.71
N THR A 202 -23.01 -6.23 -8.00
CA THR A 202 -22.07 -5.73 -8.98
C THR A 202 -21.96 -4.20 -8.95
N ILE A 203 -20.84 -3.66 -9.41
CA ILE A 203 -20.59 -2.23 -9.62
C ILE A 203 -20.86 -1.93 -11.11
N ASN A 204 -21.93 -1.24 -11.42
CA ASN A 204 -22.35 -0.92 -12.80
C ASN A 204 -22.47 -2.16 -13.73
N GLY A 205 -22.89 -3.28 -13.19
CA GLY A 205 -23.12 -4.52 -13.94
C GLY A 205 -21.93 -5.50 -13.94
N ASP A 206 -20.75 -5.07 -13.51
CA ASP A 206 -19.54 -5.89 -13.45
C ASP A 206 -18.92 -5.89 -12.04
N TYR A 207 -18.10 -6.86 -11.70
CA TYR A 207 -17.14 -6.75 -10.59
C TYR A 207 -15.91 -5.95 -11.05
N VAL A 208 -15.13 -5.43 -10.13
CA VAL A 208 -13.92 -4.66 -10.45
C VAL A 208 -12.70 -5.38 -9.87
N ALA A 209 -11.69 -5.60 -10.72
CA ALA A 209 -10.38 -6.08 -10.27
C ALA A 209 -9.34 -4.96 -10.41
N ILE A 210 -8.68 -4.60 -9.31
CA ILE A 210 -7.53 -3.70 -9.33
C ILE A 210 -6.27 -4.54 -9.42
N ILE A 211 -5.52 -4.35 -10.50
CA ILE A 211 -4.38 -5.19 -10.87
C ILE A 211 -3.12 -4.36 -11.12
N HIS A 212 -1.96 -4.89 -10.74
CA HIS A 212 -0.68 -4.28 -11.07
C HIS A 212 -0.32 -4.54 -12.55
N PRO A 213 0.29 -3.58 -13.27
CA PRO A 213 0.67 -3.76 -14.69
C PRO A 213 1.53 -5.00 -14.98
N TYR A 214 2.38 -5.42 -14.05
CA TYR A 214 3.21 -6.63 -14.20
C TYR A 214 2.39 -7.93 -14.19
N VAL A 215 1.34 -7.98 -13.40
CA VAL A 215 0.42 -9.14 -13.38
C VAL A 215 -0.53 -9.09 -14.57
N ALA A 216 -0.95 -7.89 -14.97
CA ALA A 216 -1.74 -7.69 -16.19
C ALA A 216 -1.01 -8.21 -17.44
N TYR A 217 0.30 -8.01 -17.52
CA TYR A 217 1.13 -8.56 -18.61
C TYR A 217 1.03 -10.08 -18.69
N ASP A 218 1.08 -10.78 -17.56
CA ASP A 218 0.97 -12.27 -17.55
C ASP A 218 -0.45 -12.71 -17.91
N LEU A 219 -1.48 -12.05 -17.36
CA LEU A 219 -2.88 -12.34 -17.66
C LEU A 219 -3.21 -12.15 -19.15
N MET A 220 -2.72 -11.09 -19.80
CA MET A 220 -2.94 -10.85 -21.23
C MET A 220 -2.23 -11.87 -22.13
N ARG A 221 -1.26 -12.61 -21.63
CA ARG A 221 -0.57 -13.68 -22.34
C ARG A 221 -1.25 -15.03 -22.20
N ASP A 222 -2.21 -15.16 -21.31
CA ASP A 222 -3.00 -16.37 -21.15
C ASP A 222 -3.76 -16.68 -22.46
N PRO A 223 -3.64 -17.91 -23.02
CA PRO A 223 -4.34 -18.28 -24.25
C PRO A 223 -5.86 -18.09 -24.19
N GLU A 224 -6.48 -18.33 -23.05
CA GLU A 224 -7.91 -18.13 -22.86
C GLU A 224 -8.29 -16.64 -22.94
N TRP A 225 -7.47 -15.76 -22.38
CA TRP A 225 -7.62 -14.31 -22.52
C TRP A 225 -7.57 -13.89 -23.99
N GLN A 226 -6.56 -14.36 -24.70
CA GLN A 226 -6.37 -14.02 -26.12
C GLN A 226 -7.54 -14.52 -26.96
N ASN A 227 -8.02 -15.75 -26.74
CA ASN A 227 -9.16 -16.30 -27.46
C ASN A 227 -10.45 -15.51 -27.18
N ALA A 228 -10.70 -15.12 -25.92
CA ALA A 228 -11.89 -14.34 -25.55
C ALA A 228 -11.91 -12.96 -26.23
N HIS A 229 -10.74 -12.36 -26.44
CA HIS A 229 -10.62 -11.03 -27.07
C HIS A 229 -10.56 -11.04 -28.60
N GLN A 230 -10.35 -12.20 -29.23
CA GLN A 230 -10.42 -12.30 -30.71
C GLN A 230 -11.79 -11.96 -31.28
N TYR A 231 -12.85 -12.10 -30.50
CA TYR A 231 -14.23 -11.79 -30.89
C TYR A 231 -14.68 -10.39 -30.50
N THR A 232 -13.83 -9.60 -29.86
CA THR A 232 -14.12 -8.23 -29.41
C THR A 232 -13.59 -7.24 -30.45
N THR A 233 -14.25 -6.10 -30.59
CA THR A 233 -13.90 -5.05 -31.57
C THR A 233 -12.44 -4.59 -31.38
N SER A 234 -11.73 -4.37 -32.50
CA SER A 234 -10.30 -4.02 -32.53
C SER A 234 -9.91 -2.70 -31.85
N GLU A 235 -10.88 -1.86 -31.49
CA GLU A 235 -10.64 -0.59 -30.78
C GLU A 235 -9.98 -0.75 -29.41
N ASN A 236 -10.33 -1.79 -28.66
CA ASN A 236 -9.78 -2.04 -27.33
C ASN A 236 -8.28 -2.37 -27.35
N ILE A 237 -7.79 -3.00 -28.41
CA ILE A 237 -6.37 -3.38 -28.56
C ILE A 237 -5.50 -2.13 -28.74
N TYR A 238 -5.99 -1.13 -29.46
CA TYR A 238 -5.24 0.10 -29.71
C TYR A 238 -5.27 1.09 -28.54
N ALA A 239 -6.31 1.04 -27.71
CA ALA A 239 -6.44 1.93 -26.55
C ALA A 239 -5.63 1.47 -25.34
N GLY A 240 -5.01 0.28 -25.36
CA GLY A 240 -4.29 -0.28 -24.22
C GLY A 240 -5.19 -0.63 -23.02
N GLU A 241 -6.50 -0.73 -23.26
CA GLU A 241 -7.47 -1.14 -22.23
C GLU A 241 -7.33 -2.64 -21.98
N ILE A 242 -7.28 -3.06 -20.71
CA ILE A 242 -7.16 -4.50 -20.38
C ILE A 242 -8.43 -5.25 -20.76
N GLY A 243 -9.61 -4.58 -20.72
CA GLY A 243 -10.90 -5.17 -21.08
C GLY A 243 -11.67 -5.80 -19.92
N LYS A 244 -12.68 -6.59 -20.29
CA LYS A 244 -13.56 -7.30 -19.36
C LYS A 244 -13.49 -8.81 -19.61
N LEU A 245 -13.54 -9.61 -18.54
CA LEU A 245 -13.62 -11.06 -18.66
C LEU A 245 -14.52 -11.63 -17.55
N TYR A 246 -15.43 -12.55 -17.90
CA TYR A 246 -16.36 -13.23 -17.00
C TYR A 246 -17.22 -12.29 -16.11
N GLY A 247 -17.46 -11.03 -16.54
CA GLY A 247 -18.18 -10.05 -15.76
C GLY A 247 -17.30 -9.36 -14.70
N CYS A 248 -16.00 -9.39 -14.91
CA CYS A 248 -15.01 -8.65 -14.15
C CYS A 248 -14.32 -7.62 -15.06
N ARG A 249 -14.26 -6.36 -14.64
CA ARG A 249 -13.56 -5.27 -15.30
C ARG A 249 -12.23 -5.05 -14.62
N PHE A 250 -11.16 -5.01 -15.39
CA PHE A 250 -9.79 -4.81 -14.88
C PHE A 250 -9.39 -3.34 -14.94
N VAL A 251 -8.89 -2.84 -13.81
CA VAL A 251 -8.36 -1.49 -13.68
C VAL A 251 -6.91 -1.60 -13.25
N GLN A 252 -6.01 -1.03 -14.05
CA GLN A 252 -4.58 -1.01 -13.72
C GLN A 252 -4.25 0.10 -12.73
N SER A 253 -3.42 -0.23 -11.76
CA SER A 253 -2.79 0.74 -10.87
C SER A 253 -1.34 0.35 -10.59
N THR A 254 -0.44 1.30 -10.75
CA THR A 254 0.96 1.14 -10.33
C THR A 254 1.10 1.07 -8.81
N GLU A 255 0.09 1.59 -8.10
CA GLU A 255 -0.01 1.57 -6.65
C GLU A 255 -0.67 0.29 -6.11
N ALA A 256 -1.03 -0.68 -6.96
CA ALA A 256 -1.46 -1.99 -6.49
C ALA A 256 -0.33 -2.64 -5.67
N LEU A 257 -0.65 -3.14 -4.47
CA LEU A 257 0.33 -3.53 -3.46
C LEU A 257 1.27 -4.62 -3.96
N ILE A 258 2.56 -4.39 -3.79
CA ILE A 258 3.64 -5.34 -4.02
C ILE A 258 4.22 -5.73 -2.66
N LEU A 259 4.10 -7.00 -2.32
CA LEU A 259 4.61 -7.58 -1.09
C LEU A 259 5.99 -8.16 -1.35
N LYS A 260 7.01 -7.52 -0.83
CA LYS A 260 8.40 -7.97 -0.87
C LYS A 260 9.07 -7.49 0.42
N GLY A 261 9.88 -8.34 1.02
CA GLY A 261 10.61 -7.95 2.22
C GLY A 261 11.78 -7.01 1.90
N ASP A 262 11.95 -6.01 2.73
CA ASP A 262 13.13 -5.16 2.70
C ASP A 262 14.39 -5.98 3.03
N PRO A 263 15.59 -5.56 2.59
CA PRO A 263 16.84 -6.18 2.97
C PRO A 263 16.94 -6.40 4.48
N LEU A 264 17.51 -7.53 4.90
CA LEU A 264 17.66 -7.84 6.33
C LEU A 264 18.74 -6.99 6.99
N THR A 265 19.76 -6.60 6.21
CA THR A 265 20.78 -5.62 6.62
C THR A 265 21.05 -4.64 5.49
N ALA A 266 21.67 -3.50 5.79
CA ALA A 266 22.07 -2.52 4.78
C ALA A 266 23.09 -3.09 3.77
N ALA A 267 23.91 -4.05 4.21
CA ALA A 267 24.96 -4.67 3.40
C ALA A 267 24.46 -5.92 2.62
N ALA A 268 23.39 -6.58 3.08
CA ALA A 268 22.94 -7.83 2.50
C ALA A 268 21.40 -7.94 2.51
N GLU A 269 20.83 -8.28 1.36
CA GLU A 269 19.40 -8.57 1.24
C GLU A 269 19.01 -9.78 2.09
N ASN A 270 19.84 -10.82 2.09
CA ASN A 270 19.61 -12.08 2.77
C ASN A 270 20.74 -12.34 3.78
N LEU A 271 20.45 -13.15 4.80
CA LEU A 271 21.47 -13.64 5.72
C LEU A 271 21.77 -15.11 5.45
N THR A 272 22.88 -15.60 6.00
CA THR A 272 23.29 -17.00 5.82
C THR A 272 23.47 -17.66 7.20
N VAL A 273 22.86 -18.82 7.39
CA VAL A 273 22.99 -19.59 8.62
C VAL A 273 24.43 -20.02 8.82
N LYS A 274 24.99 -19.76 9.99
CA LYS A 274 26.38 -20.10 10.33
C LYS A 274 26.53 -21.57 10.73
N THR A 275 25.71 -22.01 11.68
CA THR A 275 25.75 -23.36 12.25
C THR A 275 24.39 -24.02 12.11
N GLU A 276 24.39 -25.34 11.95
CA GLU A 276 23.16 -26.12 11.91
C GLU A 276 22.32 -25.87 13.17
N ALA A 277 21.04 -25.71 12.98
CA ALA A 277 20.04 -25.55 14.02
C ALA A 277 18.89 -26.53 13.78
N SER A 278 18.68 -27.46 14.73
CA SER A 278 17.64 -28.49 14.64
C SER A 278 16.56 -28.34 15.71
N SER A 279 16.76 -27.45 16.66
CA SER A 279 15.84 -27.20 17.78
C SER A 279 16.15 -25.87 18.45
N GLY A 280 15.24 -25.42 19.32
CA GLY A 280 15.39 -24.15 20.03
C GLY A 280 14.87 -22.96 19.22
N THR A 281 15.20 -21.75 19.66
CA THR A 281 14.73 -20.49 19.07
C THR A 281 15.86 -19.61 18.53
N THR A 282 17.13 -20.08 18.58
CA THR A 282 18.29 -19.28 18.22
C THR A 282 18.89 -19.72 16.89
N LEU A 283 19.11 -18.76 16.00
CA LEU A 283 19.73 -18.97 14.69
C LEU A 283 20.97 -18.08 14.56
N ALA A 284 22.16 -18.70 14.50
CA ALA A 284 23.40 -17.97 14.29
C ALA A 284 23.59 -17.65 12.81
N VAL A 285 23.98 -16.41 12.49
CA VAL A 285 24.19 -15.95 11.11
C VAL A 285 25.62 -15.52 10.87
N LYS A 286 26.04 -15.51 9.60
CA LYS A 286 27.39 -15.20 9.18
C LYS A 286 27.65 -13.72 9.00
N GLU A 287 26.62 -12.98 8.59
CA GLU A 287 26.70 -11.55 8.30
C GLU A 287 26.84 -10.76 9.60
N ALA A 288 27.49 -9.62 9.50
CA ALA A 288 27.52 -8.65 10.60
C ALA A 288 26.16 -7.93 10.67
N ILE A 289 25.71 -7.69 11.88
CA ILE A 289 24.47 -6.95 12.16
C ILE A 289 24.82 -5.81 13.11
N SER A 290 24.57 -4.57 12.74
CA SER A 290 24.74 -3.41 13.59
C SER A 290 23.67 -3.36 14.69
N ALA A 291 23.86 -2.52 15.69
CA ALA A 291 22.88 -2.37 16.77
C ALA A 291 21.54 -1.78 16.28
N GLU A 292 21.58 -0.87 15.29
CA GLU A 292 20.41 -0.27 14.68
C GLU A 292 19.63 -1.31 13.86
N GLU A 293 20.33 -2.10 13.04
CA GLU A 293 19.73 -3.19 12.27
C GLU A 293 19.14 -4.27 13.16
N ALA A 294 19.82 -4.64 14.24
CA ALA A 294 19.30 -5.61 15.20
C ALA A 294 17.97 -5.15 15.83
N ALA A 295 17.84 -3.87 16.14
CA ALA A 295 16.61 -3.28 16.64
C ALA A 295 15.50 -3.27 15.56
N ALA A 296 15.85 -3.01 14.30
CA ALA A 296 14.92 -2.98 13.17
C ALA A 296 14.43 -4.39 12.76
N LEU A 297 15.22 -5.43 13.05
CA LEU A 297 14.87 -6.83 12.75
C LEU A 297 13.83 -7.40 13.72
N ALA A 298 13.67 -6.84 14.91
CA ALA A 298 12.68 -7.33 15.88
C ALA A 298 11.25 -7.22 15.34
N GLY A 299 10.47 -8.30 15.44
CA GLY A 299 9.12 -8.41 14.92
C GLY A 299 9.02 -8.69 13.40
N ARG A 300 10.14 -8.70 12.67
CA ARG A 300 10.14 -9.02 11.24
C ARG A 300 9.99 -10.54 11.02
N LYS A 301 9.35 -10.87 9.91
CA LYS A 301 9.23 -12.25 9.45
C LYS A 301 10.41 -12.62 8.56
N ILE A 302 10.90 -13.83 8.73
CA ILE A 302 11.93 -14.42 7.88
C ILE A 302 11.48 -15.78 7.35
N TYR A 303 12.02 -16.16 6.19
CA TYR A 303 11.82 -17.46 5.60
C TYR A 303 13.14 -18.21 5.55
N VAL A 304 13.18 -19.40 6.16
CA VAL A 304 14.38 -20.23 6.25
C VAL A 304 13.98 -21.69 6.04
N GLY A 305 14.70 -22.39 5.16
CA GLY A 305 14.37 -23.76 4.83
C GLY A 305 13.03 -23.85 4.09
N SER A 306 12.01 -24.35 4.73
CA SER A 306 10.65 -24.50 4.19
C SER A 306 9.59 -23.74 5.00
N LYS A 307 9.99 -22.98 6.02
CA LYS A 307 9.06 -22.32 6.97
C LYS A 307 9.36 -20.84 7.18
N GLN A 308 8.31 -20.15 7.58
CA GLN A 308 8.38 -18.77 8.03
C GLN A 308 8.49 -18.74 9.55
N TYR A 309 9.33 -17.84 10.06
CA TYR A 309 9.54 -17.58 11.50
C TYR A 309 9.48 -16.08 11.75
N THR A 310 9.11 -15.69 12.96
CA THR A 310 9.13 -14.30 13.42
C THR A 310 10.36 -14.07 14.29
N ILE A 311 11.09 -12.99 14.06
CA ILE A 311 12.25 -12.61 14.89
C ILE A 311 11.75 -11.94 16.17
N ALA A 312 11.94 -12.57 17.33
CA ALA A 312 11.66 -11.93 18.61
C ALA A 312 12.69 -10.85 18.93
N SER A 313 13.97 -11.14 18.67
CA SER A 313 15.07 -10.19 18.85
C SER A 313 16.28 -10.60 18.02
N ALA A 314 17.14 -9.66 17.70
CA ALA A 314 18.42 -9.93 17.07
C ALA A 314 19.57 -9.37 17.96
N SER A 315 20.70 -10.06 17.99
CA SER A 315 21.91 -9.52 18.62
C SER A 315 22.78 -8.85 17.57
N SER A 316 23.29 -7.66 17.90
CA SER A 316 24.35 -7.05 17.09
C SER A 316 25.63 -7.85 17.22
N GLY A 317 26.41 -7.92 16.16
CA GLY A 317 27.70 -8.62 16.16
C GLY A 317 28.48 -8.40 14.88
N SER A 318 29.81 -8.58 14.96
CA SER A 318 30.65 -8.66 13.77
C SER A 318 30.34 -9.91 12.96
N ALA A 319 30.93 -10.04 11.78
CA ALA A 319 30.78 -11.24 10.94
C ALA A 319 30.98 -12.53 11.75
N ASN A 320 30.05 -13.48 11.61
CA ASN A 320 29.97 -14.75 12.32
C ASN A 320 29.66 -14.66 13.85
N ALA A 321 29.24 -13.51 14.37
CA ALA A 321 28.94 -13.33 15.79
C ALA A 321 27.48 -12.94 16.07
N ALA A 322 26.73 -12.54 15.05
CA ALA A 322 25.32 -12.17 15.21
C ALA A 322 24.40 -13.39 15.33
N THR A 323 23.32 -13.22 16.08
CA THR A 323 22.31 -14.26 16.29
C THR A 323 20.92 -13.68 16.20
N LEU A 324 19.98 -14.43 15.62
CA LEU A 324 18.56 -14.15 15.60
C LEU A 324 17.87 -15.03 16.62
N THR A 325 17.04 -14.45 17.48
CA THR A 325 16.16 -15.19 18.38
C THR A 325 14.75 -15.16 17.79
N LEU A 326 14.17 -16.32 17.57
CA LEU A 326 12.85 -16.50 16.97
C LEU A 326 11.77 -16.59 18.06
N GLU A 327 10.55 -16.19 17.73
CA GLU A 327 9.39 -16.38 18.60
C GLU A 327 8.97 -17.84 18.65
N GLU A 328 9.04 -18.52 17.49
CA GLU A 328 8.69 -19.94 17.35
C GLU A 328 9.92 -20.83 17.48
N THR A 329 9.73 -22.05 17.94
CA THR A 329 10.79 -23.06 17.95
C THR A 329 11.07 -23.59 16.55
N ILE A 330 12.33 -23.79 16.24
CA ILE A 330 12.77 -24.40 14.99
C ILE A 330 12.22 -25.84 14.92
N ALA A 331 11.36 -26.08 13.93
CA ALA A 331 10.63 -27.34 13.76
C ALA A 331 11.26 -28.26 12.71
N GLU A 332 12.30 -27.80 12.01
CA GLU A 332 13.02 -28.56 10.99
C GLU A 332 14.53 -28.34 11.14
N THR A 333 15.34 -29.29 10.66
CA THR A 333 16.79 -29.10 10.66
C THR A 333 17.20 -28.10 9.60
N ILE A 334 17.67 -26.94 10.03
CA ILE A 334 18.22 -25.89 9.17
C ILE A 334 19.74 -26.10 9.10
N THR A 335 20.23 -26.51 7.94
CA THR A 335 21.65 -26.81 7.76
C THR A 335 22.50 -25.52 7.69
N ALA A 336 23.79 -25.63 7.99
CA ALA A 336 24.72 -24.54 7.80
C ALA A 336 24.77 -24.10 6.32
N ASN A 337 24.96 -22.81 6.08
CA ASN A 337 24.91 -22.16 4.76
C ASN A 337 23.50 -22.05 4.12
N THR A 338 22.44 -22.43 4.81
CA THR A 338 21.07 -22.12 4.36
C THR A 338 20.86 -20.63 4.32
N VAL A 339 20.24 -20.12 3.26
CA VAL A 339 19.95 -18.69 3.11
C VAL A 339 18.69 -18.36 3.89
N VAL A 340 18.74 -17.24 4.63
CA VAL A 340 17.62 -16.64 5.37
C VAL A 340 17.09 -15.48 4.53
N TYR A 341 15.87 -15.60 4.06
CA TYR A 341 15.21 -14.57 3.26
C TYR A 341 14.26 -13.73 4.11
N PRO A 342 14.02 -12.46 3.74
CA PRO A 342 12.88 -11.72 4.26
C PRO A 342 11.58 -12.51 4.02
N GLY A 343 10.70 -12.57 5.04
CA GLY A 343 9.51 -13.43 5.00
C GLY A 343 8.23 -12.73 4.53
N GLU A 344 8.29 -11.46 4.18
CA GLU A 344 7.14 -10.68 3.75
C GLU A 344 6.73 -10.98 2.30
N GLY A 345 7.67 -11.42 1.46
CA GLY A 345 7.47 -11.80 0.07
C GLY A 345 7.08 -13.27 -0.14
N GLY A 346 7.18 -13.72 -1.39
CA GLY A 346 7.06 -15.11 -1.80
C GLY A 346 8.35 -15.91 -1.54
N LYS A 347 8.43 -17.08 -2.13
CA LYS A 347 9.59 -17.95 -2.00
C LYS A 347 10.88 -17.23 -2.42
N ASN A 348 11.90 -17.29 -1.57
CA ASN A 348 13.17 -16.58 -1.77
C ASN A 348 13.01 -15.07 -1.93
N ASN A 349 12.10 -14.46 -1.16
CA ASN A 349 11.78 -13.03 -1.21
C ASN A 349 11.35 -12.54 -2.62
N LEU A 350 10.66 -13.38 -3.38
CA LEU A 350 10.05 -12.95 -4.64
C LEU A 350 8.95 -11.91 -4.34
N ALA A 351 8.85 -10.90 -5.18
CA ALA A 351 7.77 -9.94 -5.09
C ALA A 351 6.43 -10.64 -5.42
N VAL A 352 5.49 -10.51 -4.51
CA VAL A 352 4.12 -11.01 -4.63
C VAL A 352 3.20 -9.81 -4.87
N PHE A 353 2.39 -9.91 -5.90
CA PHE A 353 1.45 -8.87 -6.29
C PHE A 353 0.06 -9.19 -5.75
N SER A 354 -0.55 -8.18 -5.17
CA SER A 354 -1.91 -8.30 -4.63
C SER A 354 -2.91 -7.74 -5.64
N THR A 355 -3.75 -8.60 -6.18
CA THR A 355 -4.90 -8.23 -7.02
C THR A 355 -6.16 -8.24 -6.16
N LEU A 356 -6.90 -7.12 -6.18
CA LEU A 356 -8.14 -6.95 -5.40
C LEU A 356 -9.35 -7.15 -6.30
N PHE A 357 -10.26 -8.05 -5.92
CA PHE A 357 -11.55 -8.23 -6.54
C PHE A 357 -12.63 -7.61 -5.65
N LEU A 358 -13.36 -6.64 -6.18
CA LEU A 358 -14.29 -5.79 -5.46
C LEU A 358 -15.71 -5.95 -5.99
N ALA A 359 -16.65 -6.12 -5.07
CA ALA A 359 -18.07 -5.94 -5.32
C ALA A 359 -18.53 -4.59 -4.73
N LYS A 360 -19.78 -4.22 -5.01
CA LYS A 360 -20.38 -2.99 -4.49
C LYS A 360 -20.48 -3.05 -2.96
N ASP A 361 -20.22 -1.92 -2.30
CA ASP A 361 -20.30 -1.75 -0.85
C ASP A 361 -19.35 -2.67 -0.04
N ALA A 362 -18.27 -3.15 -0.65
CA ALA A 362 -17.25 -3.93 0.03
C ALA A 362 -16.52 -3.13 1.11
N TYR A 363 -16.25 -1.85 0.84
CA TYR A 363 -15.61 -0.92 1.76
C TYR A 363 -16.21 0.49 1.66
N GLY A 364 -16.06 1.27 2.71
CA GLY A 364 -16.47 2.67 2.77
C GLY A 364 -15.27 3.61 2.80
N VAL A 365 -15.39 4.72 2.11
CA VAL A 365 -14.45 5.86 2.15
C VAL A 365 -15.19 7.06 2.71
N THR A 366 -14.60 7.70 3.70
CA THR A 366 -15.23 8.78 4.44
C THR A 366 -14.29 9.97 4.58
N GLU A 367 -14.84 11.15 4.40
CA GLU A 367 -14.23 12.44 4.66
C GLU A 367 -15.18 13.32 5.46
N ILE A 368 -14.71 14.40 6.06
CA ILE A 368 -15.59 15.40 6.65
C ILE A 368 -16.01 16.37 5.54
N GLU A 369 -17.27 16.73 5.48
CA GLU A 369 -17.78 17.73 4.54
C GLU A 369 -16.99 19.04 4.66
N GLY A 370 -16.40 19.49 3.53
CA GLY A 370 -15.45 20.60 3.51
C GLY A 370 -14.04 20.27 3.99
N GLY A 371 -13.74 19.02 4.35
CA GLY A 371 -12.41 18.53 4.74
C GLY A 371 -11.69 17.71 3.65
N GLY A 372 -12.17 17.73 2.43
CA GLY A 372 -11.49 17.11 1.28
C GLY A 372 -10.13 17.71 1.00
N LEU A 373 -9.51 17.34 -0.10
CA LEU A 373 -8.19 17.85 -0.48
C LEU A 373 -8.19 19.37 -0.64
N GLN A 374 -7.42 20.06 0.21
CA GLN A 374 -7.30 21.53 0.24
C GLN A 374 -5.86 21.93 -0.04
N THR A 375 -5.64 22.81 -1.00
CA THR A 375 -4.35 23.46 -1.23
C THR A 375 -4.22 24.69 -0.33
N ILE A 376 -3.06 24.85 0.29
CA ILE A 376 -2.73 25.95 1.17
C ILE A 376 -1.47 26.62 0.66
N VAL A 377 -1.60 27.86 0.19
CA VAL A 377 -0.46 28.68 -0.23
C VAL A 377 -0.30 29.81 0.76
N LYS A 378 0.87 29.92 1.38
CA LYS A 378 1.22 31.04 2.25
C LYS A 378 2.34 31.84 1.59
N GLN A 379 2.03 33.06 1.25
CA GLN A 379 2.99 33.98 0.68
C GLN A 379 3.88 34.60 1.76
N LYS A 380 4.98 35.24 1.36
CA LYS A 380 5.85 36.02 2.24
C LYS A 380 5.02 37.05 3.04
N GLY A 381 5.36 37.26 4.30
CA GLY A 381 4.62 38.15 5.19
C GLY A 381 3.40 37.52 5.87
N SER A 382 3.01 36.31 5.50
CA SER A 382 1.85 35.63 6.10
C SER A 382 2.12 34.96 7.44
N ALA A 383 3.42 34.80 7.81
CA ALA A 383 3.83 34.09 9.03
C ALA A 383 3.92 34.99 10.27
N GLY A 384 3.80 36.31 10.12
CA GLY A 384 3.87 37.28 11.22
C GLY A 384 5.18 37.16 11.99
N THR A 385 5.10 37.09 13.33
CA THR A 385 6.27 37.03 14.21
C THR A 385 7.11 35.74 14.10
N ALA A 386 6.59 34.69 13.43
CA ALA A 386 7.35 33.45 13.20
C ALA A 386 8.38 33.60 12.07
N ASP A 387 8.24 34.61 11.20
CA ASP A 387 9.19 35.00 10.17
C ASP A 387 9.26 36.52 10.08
N PRO A 388 9.99 37.19 11.01
CA PRO A 388 9.99 38.64 11.10
C PRO A 388 10.62 39.37 9.92
N LEU A 389 11.37 38.66 9.08
CA LEU A 389 12.05 39.21 7.89
C LEU A 389 11.34 38.83 6.59
N ASP A 390 10.19 38.14 6.67
CA ASP A 390 9.37 37.72 5.52
C ASP A 390 10.17 36.92 4.44
N GLN A 391 11.08 36.06 4.89
CA GLN A 391 12.00 35.33 4.03
C GLN A 391 11.45 34.01 3.49
N ARG A 392 10.24 33.57 3.95
CA ARG A 392 9.70 32.24 3.62
C ARG A 392 8.32 32.33 2.97
N SER A 393 8.13 31.51 1.95
CA SER A 393 6.83 31.16 1.40
C SER A 393 6.62 29.65 1.53
N SER A 394 5.38 29.19 1.61
CA SER A 394 5.10 27.75 1.68
C SER A 394 3.88 27.37 0.86
N VAL A 395 3.96 26.21 0.24
CA VAL A 395 2.86 25.55 -0.46
C VAL A 395 2.66 24.19 0.19
N GLY A 396 1.43 23.83 0.45
CA GLY A 396 1.10 22.56 1.06
C GLY A 396 -0.33 22.12 0.75
N TRP A 397 -0.63 20.90 1.14
CA TRP A 397 -1.98 20.35 1.10
C TRP A 397 -2.36 19.72 2.43
N LYS A 398 -3.65 19.65 2.68
CA LYS A 398 -4.23 18.85 3.76
C LYS A 398 -5.53 18.20 3.31
N ALA A 399 -5.80 17.03 3.87
CA ALA A 399 -7.06 16.32 3.65
C ALA A 399 -7.45 15.55 4.92
N ILE A 400 -8.74 15.35 5.13
CA ILE A 400 -9.29 14.55 6.23
C ILE A 400 -9.94 13.33 5.61
N LYS A 401 -9.44 12.13 5.93
CA LYS A 401 -9.88 10.91 5.29
C LYS A 401 -9.78 9.69 6.19
N THR A 402 -10.62 8.71 5.93
CA THR A 402 -10.47 7.34 6.41
C THR A 402 -11.15 6.37 5.45
N ALA A 403 -10.75 5.10 5.51
CA ALA A 403 -11.43 4.01 4.85
C ALA A 403 -11.70 2.88 5.84
N LYS A 404 -12.70 2.04 5.58
CA LYS A 404 -13.02 0.87 6.39
C LYS A 404 -13.66 -0.22 5.56
N ILE A 405 -13.25 -1.48 5.77
CA ILE A 405 -13.91 -2.64 5.18
C ILE A 405 -15.29 -2.79 5.83
N LEU A 406 -16.35 -2.86 5.01
CA LEU A 406 -17.73 -3.00 5.46
C LEU A 406 -18.17 -4.46 5.42
N ILE A 407 -17.96 -5.14 4.31
CA ILE A 407 -18.36 -6.53 4.10
C ILE A 407 -17.14 -7.30 3.60
N PRO A 408 -16.45 -8.06 4.46
CA PRO A 408 -15.26 -8.81 4.05
C PRO A 408 -15.53 -9.80 2.89
N ASP A 409 -16.71 -10.41 2.83
CA ASP A 409 -17.06 -11.39 1.79
C ASP A 409 -17.20 -10.77 0.39
N TYR A 410 -17.34 -9.45 0.29
CA TYR A 410 -17.45 -8.72 -0.97
C TYR A 410 -16.10 -8.21 -1.49
N LEU A 411 -15.04 -8.51 -0.76
CA LEU A 411 -13.68 -8.14 -1.07
C LEU A 411 -12.78 -9.38 -1.00
N LEU A 412 -12.26 -9.78 -2.16
CA LEU A 412 -11.32 -10.89 -2.27
C LEU A 412 -9.95 -10.35 -2.68
N ARG A 413 -8.90 -10.85 -2.03
CA ARG A 413 -7.52 -10.54 -2.35
C ARG A 413 -6.85 -11.78 -2.92
N VAL A 414 -6.30 -11.66 -4.11
CA VAL A 414 -5.51 -12.73 -4.75
C VAL A 414 -4.05 -12.33 -4.72
N GLU A 415 -3.22 -13.19 -4.18
CA GLU A 415 -1.78 -13.02 -4.17
C GLU A 415 -1.14 -13.93 -5.23
N SER A 416 -0.41 -13.33 -6.15
CA SER A 416 0.24 -14.02 -7.27
C SER A 416 1.64 -13.48 -7.53
N CYS A 417 2.49 -14.27 -8.16
CA CYS A 417 3.76 -13.81 -8.69
C CYS A 417 3.62 -13.42 -10.17
N SER A 418 4.63 -12.73 -10.70
CA SER A 418 4.77 -12.49 -12.14
C SER A 418 5.91 -13.31 -12.71
N SER A 419 5.72 -13.86 -13.90
CA SER A 419 6.69 -14.70 -14.59
C SER A 419 8.05 -14.03 -14.82
N ARG A 420 8.06 -12.70 -14.99
CA ARG A 420 9.26 -11.94 -15.35
C ARG A 420 9.68 -10.92 -14.31
N TYR A 421 8.74 -10.38 -13.54
CA TYR A 421 8.99 -9.18 -12.73
C TYR A 421 9.11 -9.45 -11.24
N SER A 422 8.74 -10.65 -10.74
CA SER A 422 8.81 -10.97 -9.30
C SER A 422 10.21 -10.86 -8.69
N LYS A 423 11.27 -11.08 -9.47
CA LYS A 423 12.67 -10.89 -8.99
C LYS A 423 13.06 -9.43 -8.87
N THR A 424 12.63 -8.59 -9.80
CA THR A 424 13.13 -7.21 -9.96
C THR A 424 12.22 -6.17 -9.34
N ALA A 425 10.93 -6.47 -9.16
CA ALA A 425 9.98 -5.54 -8.55
C ALA A 425 10.38 -5.22 -7.10
N LYS A 426 10.13 -3.97 -6.71
CA LYS A 426 10.33 -3.47 -5.36
C LYS A 426 8.98 -3.34 -4.66
N ALA A 427 8.96 -3.45 -3.34
CA ALA A 427 7.79 -3.10 -2.53
C ALA A 427 7.39 -1.63 -2.72
N ASN A 428 6.08 -1.34 -2.59
CA ASN A 428 5.53 0.01 -2.74
C ASN A 428 4.60 0.41 -1.58
#